data_b53e103f7187281c322a6740cb1c139c
#
_entry.id   b53e103f7187281c322a6740cb1c139c
#
_cell.length_a   1.000
_cell.length_b   1.000
_cell.length_c   1.000
_cell.angle_alpha   90.00
_cell.angle_beta   90.00
_cell.angle_gamma   90.00
#
_symmetry.space_group_name_H-M   'P 1'
#
loop_
_entity.id
_entity.type
_entity.pdbx_description
1 polymer ?
#
loop_
_entity_poly.entity_id
_entity_poly.type
_entity_poly.pdbx_seq_one_letter_code
_entity_poly.pdbx_strand_id
1 'polypeptide(L)'
;MKKRWLLCILCALTLTATIPRYAYALDVSATAAVLMDADSGQLLYEKNAERQMLIASTTKIMTALVVLDYGGLQQVVTVKQSHMVEGSSMYLKPGEQVTVEELLYGLLLCSGNDAALVLADYCGGLTKFVTLMNEKAELLGMVNSSFANPNGLDDEAHYSTAHDMAILASYAARNATFLRLCSTKSVTINGRTMSNHNRLLREVEGCIGMKTGFTKAAGRTLVSCARRDGRCLVAVTLQDGNDWADHAALYDYGFTQFAALPGETAWFVLPGGVRKE
;
A
#
# COMPACT_ATOMS: atom_id res chain seq x y z
N MET A 1 39.39 49.16 23.74
CA MET A 1 39.51 47.73 24.12
C MET A 1 38.16 47.04 24.29
N LYS A 2 37.13 47.62 24.86
CA LYS A 2 35.83 46.97 25.12
C LYS A 2 35.05 46.57 23.83
N LYS A 3 35.13 47.32 22.71
CA LYS A 3 34.46 47.00 21.45
C LYS A 3 35.01 45.78 20.71
N ARG A 4 36.27 45.44 20.86
CA ARG A 4 36.89 44.29 20.22
C ARG A 4 36.46 42.95 20.88
N TRP A 5 36.22 42.98 22.19
CA TRP A 5 35.75 41.83 22.95
C TRP A 5 34.28 41.48 22.63
N LEU A 6 33.46 42.52 22.37
CA LEU A 6 32.05 42.27 21.94
C LEU A 6 31.97 41.59 20.56
N LEU A 7 32.85 41.97 19.63
CA LEU A 7 32.88 41.37 18.29
C LEU A 7 33.29 39.88 18.34
N CYS A 8 34.26 39.52 19.18
CA CYS A 8 34.70 38.12 19.37
C CYS A 8 33.60 37.26 20.02
N ILE A 9 32.83 37.81 20.97
CA ILE A 9 31.71 37.09 21.59
C ILE A 9 30.56 36.89 20.59
N LEU A 10 30.27 37.86 19.73
CA LEU A 10 29.24 37.75 18.70
C LEU A 10 29.64 36.71 17.61
N CYS A 11 30.90 36.65 17.21
CA CYS A 11 31.40 35.61 16.28
C CYS A 11 31.42 34.21 16.92
N ALA A 12 31.66 34.05 18.23
CA ALA A 12 31.61 32.77 18.91
C ALA A 12 30.17 32.24 19.06
N LEU A 13 29.19 33.13 19.21
CA LEU A 13 27.76 32.75 19.31
C LEU A 13 27.15 32.34 17.97
N THR A 14 27.68 32.81 16.84
CA THR A 14 27.20 32.40 15.51
C THR A 14 27.78 31.08 15.02
N LEU A 15 28.87 30.60 15.64
CA LEU A 15 29.51 29.32 15.25
C LEU A 15 28.86 28.09 15.88
N THR A 16 27.94 28.25 16.81
CA THR A 16 27.29 27.09 17.50
C THR A 16 26.01 26.62 16.82
N ALA A 17 25.58 27.21 15.69
CA ALA A 17 24.30 26.91 15.08
C ALA A 17 24.34 25.92 13.90
N THR A 18 25.52 25.39 13.54
CA THR A 18 25.62 24.36 12.52
C THR A 18 26.19 23.07 13.12
N ILE A 19 25.41 22.42 13.98
CA ILE A 19 25.62 20.99 14.19
C ILE A 19 25.18 20.35 12.87
N PRO A 20 26.09 19.71 12.11
CA PRO A 20 25.66 18.93 10.95
C PRO A 20 24.72 17.85 11.51
N ARG A 21 23.44 17.95 11.22
CA ARG A 21 22.57 16.79 11.32
C ARG A 21 23.14 15.80 10.32
N TYR A 22 23.90 14.82 10.79
CA TYR A 22 24.22 13.67 9.99
C TYR A 22 22.88 13.07 9.57
N ALA A 23 22.45 13.36 8.35
CA ALA A 23 21.40 12.59 7.71
C ALA A 23 21.98 11.18 7.60
N TYR A 24 21.60 10.28 8.49
CA TYR A 24 21.81 8.87 8.26
C TYR A 24 21.12 8.59 6.92
N ALA A 25 21.92 8.24 5.91
CA ALA A 25 21.38 7.77 4.66
C ALA A 25 20.56 6.52 4.98
N LEU A 26 19.25 6.62 4.90
CA LEU A 26 18.38 5.46 5.04
C LEU A 26 18.69 4.54 3.85
N ASP A 27 19.14 3.33 4.13
CA ASP A 27 19.29 2.27 3.13
C ASP A 27 18.37 1.11 3.49
N VAL A 28 17.55 0.69 2.54
CA VAL A 28 16.66 -0.46 2.66
C VAL A 28 17.16 -1.59 1.78
N SER A 29 16.93 -2.84 2.19
CA SER A 29 17.40 -4.03 1.45
C SER A 29 16.59 -4.28 0.16
N ALA A 30 15.43 -3.65 0.01
CA ALA A 30 14.58 -3.76 -1.15
C ALA A 30 15.29 -3.38 -2.46
N THR A 31 14.95 -4.06 -3.55
CA THR A 31 15.41 -3.71 -4.90
C THR A 31 14.78 -2.38 -5.37
N ALA A 32 13.51 -2.15 -5.04
CA ALA A 32 12.83 -0.88 -5.24
C ALA A 32 12.01 -0.52 -4.02
N ALA A 33 11.99 0.76 -3.64
CA ALA A 33 11.24 1.24 -2.49
C ALA A 33 10.78 2.69 -2.67
N VAL A 34 9.65 3.00 -2.03
CA VAL A 34 9.08 4.35 -1.92
C VAL A 34 8.53 4.55 -0.52
N LEU A 35 8.77 5.72 0.06
CA LEU A 35 7.98 6.29 1.15
C LEU A 35 7.32 7.58 0.63
N MET A 36 6.00 7.68 0.74
CA MET A 36 5.21 8.80 0.24
C MET A 36 4.28 9.32 1.33
N ASP A 37 4.14 10.63 1.43
CA ASP A 37 3.06 11.26 2.16
C ASP A 37 1.74 11.06 1.38
N ALA A 38 0.79 10.33 1.97
CA ALA A 38 -0.42 9.92 1.28
C ALA A 38 -1.39 11.06 0.96
N ASP A 39 -1.29 12.17 1.69
CA ASP A 39 -2.18 13.31 1.52
C ASP A 39 -1.66 14.27 0.43
N SER A 40 -0.36 14.55 0.43
CA SER A 40 0.28 15.47 -0.54
C SER A 40 0.81 14.77 -1.80
N GLY A 41 1.06 13.46 -1.76
CA GLY A 41 1.76 12.72 -2.81
C GLY A 41 3.28 12.99 -2.84
N GLN A 42 3.82 13.70 -1.85
CA GLN A 42 5.25 13.98 -1.78
C GLN A 42 6.06 12.71 -1.51
N LEU A 43 7.07 12.46 -2.34
CA LEU A 43 8.06 11.42 -2.09
C LEU A 43 9.03 11.88 -0.98
N LEU A 44 9.14 11.07 0.07
CA LEU A 44 10.04 11.29 1.20
C LEU A 44 11.30 10.43 1.10
N TYR A 45 11.19 9.28 0.46
CA TYR A 45 12.27 8.36 0.14
C TYR A 45 11.96 7.63 -1.15
N GLU A 46 12.99 7.40 -1.96
CA GLU A 46 12.89 6.60 -3.18
C GLU A 46 14.17 5.80 -3.46
N LYS A 47 14.00 4.58 -3.94
CA LYS A 47 15.05 3.70 -4.45
C LYS A 47 14.50 2.97 -5.65
N ASN A 48 15.06 3.18 -6.84
CA ASN A 48 14.57 2.57 -8.09
C ASN A 48 13.06 2.67 -8.27
N ALA A 49 12.45 3.79 -7.88
CA ALA A 49 11.00 3.97 -7.71
C ALA A 49 10.19 3.64 -8.97
N GLU A 50 10.74 3.90 -10.15
CA GLU A 50 10.08 3.71 -11.46
C GLU A 50 10.45 2.36 -12.13
N ARG A 51 11.22 1.51 -11.46
CA ARG A 51 11.55 0.19 -12.02
C ARG A 51 10.32 -0.71 -12.06
N GLN A 52 9.95 -1.17 -13.25
CA GLN A 52 8.89 -2.16 -13.44
C GLN A 52 9.32 -3.51 -12.86
N MET A 53 8.48 -4.08 -12.01
CA MET A 53 8.73 -5.31 -11.30
C MET A 53 7.44 -6.11 -11.09
N LEU A 54 7.57 -7.41 -10.88
CA LEU A 54 6.47 -8.25 -10.41
C LEU A 54 6.07 -7.83 -8.98
N ILE A 55 4.79 -7.69 -8.75
CA ILE A 55 4.24 -7.15 -7.50
C ILE A 55 3.53 -8.19 -6.64
N ALA A 56 3.44 -9.42 -7.13
CA ALA A 56 2.77 -10.53 -6.42
C ALA A 56 1.39 -10.10 -5.86
N SER A 57 1.01 -10.61 -4.71
CA SER A 57 -0.31 -10.36 -4.09
C SER A 57 -0.54 -8.92 -3.59
N THR A 58 0.40 -7.98 -3.74
CA THR A 58 0.08 -6.56 -3.52
C THR A 58 -0.90 -6.03 -4.57
N THR A 59 -1.01 -6.71 -5.72
CA THR A 59 -2.10 -6.58 -6.72
C THR A 59 -3.49 -6.53 -6.09
N LYS A 60 -3.71 -7.26 -5.00
CA LYS A 60 -5.02 -7.39 -4.35
C LYS A 60 -5.54 -6.07 -3.72
N ILE A 61 -4.69 -5.06 -3.60
CA ILE A 61 -5.12 -3.69 -3.28
C ILE A 61 -5.98 -3.15 -4.43
N MET A 62 -5.50 -3.25 -5.67
CA MET A 62 -6.26 -2.87 -6.87
C MET A 62 -7.55 -3.68 -7.00
N THR A 63 -7.48 -5.00 -6.80
CA THR A 63 -8.65 -5.88 -6.82
C THR A 63 -9.71 -5.44 -5.83
N ALA A 64 -9.32 -5.17 -4.57
CA ALA A 64 -10.25 -4.71 -3.54
C ALA A 64 -10.90 -3.36 -3.91
N LEU A 65 -10.14 -2.42 -4.46
CA LEU A 65 -10.66 -1.10 -4.85
C LEU A 65 -11.66 -1.20 -6.00
N VAL A 66 -11.39 -2.02 -7.03
CA VAL A 66 -12.35 -2.25 -8.14
C VAL A 66 -13.64 -2.86 -7.62
N VAL A 67 -13.57 -3.84 -6.71
CA VAL A 67 -14.75 -4.45 -6.09
C VAL A 67 -15.53 -3.45 -5.23
N LEU A 68 -14.84 -2.61 -4.47
CA LEU A 68 -15.48 -1.58 -3.64
C LEU A 68 -16.21 -0.53 -4.48
N ASP A 69 -15.68 -0.18 -5.65
CA ASP A 69 -16.36 0.72 -6.59
C ASP A 69 -17.56 0.06 -7.24
N TYR A 70 -17.49 -1.25 -7.50
CA TYR A 70 -18.61 -2.02 -8.04
C TYR A 70 -19.75 -2.11 -7.02
N GLY A 71 -19.42 -2.15 -5.71
CA GLY A 71 -20.37 -2.12 -4.61
C GLY A 71 -20.92 -3.50 -4.24
N GLY A 72 -22.04 -3.49 -3.48
CA GLY A 72 -22.77 -4.71 -3.15
C GLY A 72 -22.10 -5.60 -2.09
N LEU A 73 -21.50 -5.04 -1.03
CA LEU A 73 -20.78 -5.79 0.02
C LEU A 73 -21.59 -6.95 0.62
N GLN A 74 -22.91 -6.80 0.73
CA GLN A 74 -23.81 -7.81 1.29
C GLN A 74 -24.38 -8.79 0.25
N GLN A 75 -24.01 -8.63 -1.02
CA GLN A 75 -24.41 -9.58 -2.07
C GLN A 75 -23.78 -10.94 -1.80
N VAL A 76 -24.60 -11.97 -1.93
CA VAL A 76 -24.18 -13.37 -1.81
C VAL A 76 -23.82 -13.89 -3.20
N VAL A 77 -22.67 -14.49 -3.31
CA VAL A 77 -22.19 -15.10 -4.55
C VAL A 77 -21.93 -16.59 -4.33
N THR A 78 -22.10 -17.39 -5.39
CA THR A 78 -21.85 -18.83 -5.36
C THR A 78 -20.48 -19.12 -5.93
N VAL A 79 -19.67 -19.83 -5.16
CA VAL A 79 -18.33 -20.28 -5.56
C VAL A 79 -18.43 -21.36 -6.63
N LYS A 80 -17.67 -21.23 -7.73
CA LYS A 80 -17.60 -22.20 -8.82
C LYS A 80 -16.32 -23.04 -8.76
N GLN A 81 -16.30 -24.20 -9.39
CA GLN A 81 -15.09 -25.02 -9.52
C GLN A 81 -13.95 -24.28 -10.23
N SER A 82 -14.28 -23.39 -11.18
CA SER A 82 -13.31 -22.56 -11.92
C SER A 82 -12.59 -21.52 -11.08
N HIS A 83 -13.05 -21.25 -9.85
CA HIS A 83 -12.38 -20.33 -8.91
C HIS A 83 -11.27 -21.01 -8.11
N MET A 84 -11.16 -22.33 -8.18
CA MET A 84 -10.12 -23.08 -7.48
C MET A 84 -8.80 -22.92 -8.22
N VAL A 85 -7.85 -22.25 -7.57
CA VAL A 85 -6.54 -21.89 -8.13
C VAL A 85 -5.47 -22.10 -7.07
N GLU A 86 -4.25 -22.37 -7.53
CA GLU A 86 -3.10 -22.56 -6.65
C GLU A 86 -2.69 -21.32 -5.85
N GLY A 87 -1.87 -21.55 -4.82
CA GLY A 87 -1.30 -20.53 -3.98
C GLY A 87 -2.13 -20.25 -2.71
N SER A 88 -2.06 -19.01 -2.21
CA SER A 88 -2.79 -18.63 -1.00
C SER A 88 -4.30 -18.70 -1.21
N SER A 89 -5.02 -19.21 -0.23
CA SER A 89 -6.47 -19.45 -0.31
C SER A 89 -7.17 -19.09 1.01
N MET A 90 -8.42 -18.68 0.95
CA MET A 90 -9.32 -18.70 2.09
C MET A 90 -10.09 -20.02 2.23
N TYR A 91 -9.73 -21.02 1.42
CA TYR A 91 -10.28 -22.38 1.42
C TYR A 91 -11.78 -22.45 1.08
N LEU A 92 -12.17 -21.72 0.05
CA LEU A 92 -13.53 -21.80 -0.51
C LEU A 92 -13.81 -23.19 -1.10
N LYS A 93 -15.10 -23.58 -1.13
CA LYS A 93 -15.55 -24.84 -1.74
C LYS A 93 -16.53 -24.55 -2.85
N PRO A 94 -16.50 -25.27 -3.96
CA PRO A 94 -17.50 -25.16 -5.01
C PRO A 94 -18.92 -25.38 -4.44
N GLY A 95 -19.84 -24.51 -4.83
CA GLY A 95 -21.23 -24.47 -4.31
C GLY A 95 -21.41 -23.68 -3.01
N GLU A 96 -20.32 -23.26 -2.36
CA GLU A 96 -20.40 -22.42 -1.17
C GLU A 96 -20.99 -21.04 -1.51
N GLN A 97 -21.83 -20.51 -0.60
CA GLN A 97 -22.39 -19.18 -0.70
C GLN A 97 -21.70 -18.26 0.29
N VAL A 98 -21.12 -17.16 -0.21
CA VAL A 98 -20.34 -16.21 0.57
C VAL A 98 -20.70 -14.78 0.17
N THR A 99 -20.59 -13.84 1.10
CA THR A 99 -20.80 -12.43 0.78
C THR A 99 -19.55 -11.80 0.13
N VAL A 100 -19.75 -10.74 -0.63
CA VAL A 100 -18.65 -9.95 -1.21
C VAL A 100 -17.72 -9.41 -0.10
N GLU A 101 -18.27 -8.99 1.05
CA GLU A 101 -17.49 -8.53 2.18
C GLU A 101 -16.62 -9.64 2.78
N GLU A 102 -17.16 -10.86 2.94
CA GLU A 102 -16.40 -12.02 3.40
C GLU A 102 -15.24 -12.37 2.45
N LEU A 103 -15.49 -12.30 1.14
CA LEU A 103 -14.46 -12.49 0.12
C LEU A 103 -13.37 -11.41 0.18
N LEU A 104 -13.74 -10.14 0.43
CA LEU A 104 -12.75 -9.07 0.62
C LEU A 104 -11.90 -9.28 1.88
N TYR A 105 -12.44 -9.80 2.97
CA TYR A 105 -11.64 -10.23 4.11
C TYR A 105 -10.68 -11.37 3.73
N GLY A 106 -11.14 -12.39 3.04
CA GLY A 106 -10.27 -13.47 2.56
C GLY A 106 -9.17 -12.99 1.61
N LEU A 107 -9.52 -12.07 0.71
CA LEU A 107 -8.60 -11.43 -0.22
C LEU A 107 -7.46 -10.70 0.50
N LEU A 108 -7.79 -9.86 1.47
CA LEU A 108 -6.83 -8.96 2.12
C LEU A 108 -6.08 -9.62 3.27
N LEU A 109 -6.74 -10.42 4.11
CA LEU A 109 -6.14 -11.05 5.28
C LEU A 109 -5.36 -12.32 4.93
N CYS A 110 -6.02 -13.25 4.23
CA CYS A 110 -5.45 -14.55 3.85
C CYS A 110 -4.75 -14.54 2.49
N SER A 111 -4.82 -13.43 1.77
CA SER A 111 -4.29 -13.33 0.40
C SER A 111 -4.96 -14.32 -0.58
N GLY A 112 -6.26 -14.68 -0.37
CA GLY A 112 -6.97 -15.70 -1.11
C GLY A 112 -7.00 -15.45 -2.62
N ASN A 113 -6.39 -16.33 -3.40
CA ASN A 113 -6.45 -16.30 -4.86
C ASN A 113 -7.82 -16.75 -5.34
N ASP A 114 -8.42 -17.71 -4.65
CA ASP A 114 -9.81 -18.15 -4.82
C ASP A 114 -10.79 -16.98 -4.63
N ALA A 115 -10.65 -16.23 -3.55
CA ALA A 115 -11.47 -15.03 -3.30
C ALA A 115 -11.33 -14.00 -4.44
N ALA A 116 -10.11 -13.77 -4.95
CA ALA A 116 -9.87 -12.84 -6.05
C ALA A 116 -10.64 -13.24 -7.32
N LEU A 117 -10.68 -14.53 -7.66
CA LEU A 117 -11.39 -15.03 -8.84
C LEU A 117 -12.92 -14.96 -8.67
N VAL A 118 -13.45 -15.29 -7.47
CA VAL A 118 -14.89 -15.12 -7.19
C VAL A 118 -15.30 -13.66 -7.32
N LEU A 119 -14.50 -12.73 -6.78
CA LEU A 119 -14.75 -11.30 -6.86
C LEU A 119 -14.69 -10.78 -8.30
N ALA A 120 -13.75 -11.26 -9.10
CA ALA A 120 -13.66 -10.93 -10.51
C ALA A 120 -14.89 -11.44 -11.29
N ASP A 121 -15.34 -12.66 -11.01
CA ASP A 121 -16.55 -13.22 -11.63
C ASP A 121 -17.81 -12.41 -11.22
N TYR A 122 -17.91 -12.01 -9.96
CA TYR A 122 -18.96 -11.12 -9.46
C TYR A 122 -19.03 -9.79 -10.23
N CYS A 123 -17.89 -9.20 -10.54
CA CYS A 123 -17.81 -7.94 -11.28
C CYS A 123 -17.98 -8.08 -12.81
N GLY A 124 -18.39 -9.26 -13.28
CA GLY A 124 -18.73 -9.50 -14.70
C GLY A 124 -17.73 -10.35 -15.47
N GLY A 125 -16.89 -11.11 -14.74
CA GLY A 125 -15.94 -12.06 -15.30
C GLY A 125 -14.52 -11.54 -15.42
N LEU A 126 -13.57 -12.47 -15.55
CA LEU A 126 -12.14 -12.18 -15.49
C LEU A 126 -11.67 -11.12 -16.50
N THR A 127 -12.08 -11.25 -17.78
CA THR A 127 -11.67 -10.31 -18.84
C THR A 127 -12.12 -8.89 -18.53
N LYS A 128 -13.40 -8.72 -18.18
CA LYS A 128 -13.94 -7.40 -17.82
C LYS A 128 -13.27 -6.85 -16.56
N PHE A 129 -13.01 -7.70 -15.58
CA PHE A 129 -12.37 -7.28 -14.33
C PHE A 129 -10.95 -6.75 -14.55
N VAL A 130 -10.14 -7.44 -15.38
CA VAL A 130 -8.80 -6.99 -15.78
C VAL A 130 -8.86 -5.64 -16.52
N THR A 131 -9.86 -5.46 -17.40
CA THR A 131 -10.09 -4.15 -18.03
C THR A 131 -10.34 -3.06 -16.98
N LEU A 132 -11.23 -3.31 -16.01
CA LEU A 132 -11.52 -2.35 -14.92
C LEU A 132 -10.28 -2.04 -14.05
N MET A 133 -9.40 -3.04 -13.82
CA MET A 133 -8.14 -2.80 -13.10
C MET A 133 -7.24 -1.83 -13.85
N ASN A 134 -7.07 -2.01 -15.16
CA ASN A 134 -6.21 -1.16 -15.99
C ASN A 134 -6.82 0.23 -16.20
N GLU A 135 -8.13 0.34 -16.41
CA GLU A 135 -8.84 1.64 -16.46
C GLU A 135 -8.66 2.41 -15.14
N LYS A 136 -8.72 1.72 -13.99
CA LYS A 136 -8.44 2.35 -12.70
C LYS A 136 -6.98 2.77 -12.57
N ALA A 137 -6.03 1.97 -13.06
CA ALA A 137 -4.61 2.34 -13.06
C ALA A 137 -4.38 3.60 -13.89
N GLU A 138 -4.96 3.69 -15.07
CA GLU A 138 -4.91 4.88 -15.93
C GLU A 138 -5.52 6.11 -15.24
N LEU A 139 -6.71 5.95 -14.63
CA LEU A 139 -7.39 7.01 -13.88
C LEU A 139 -6.55 7.56 -12.73
N LEU A 140 -5.79 6.69 -12.06
CA LEU A 140 -4.91 7.06 -10.94
C LEU A 140 -3.56 7.60 -11.40
N GLY A 141 -3.23 7.55 -12.70
CA GLY A 141 -1.95 7.98 -13.24
C GLY A 141 -0.82 6.96 -13.02
N MET A 142 -1.13 5.67 -12.86
CA MET A 142 -0.17 4.58 -12.72
C MET A 142 0.40 4.18 -14.09
N VAL A 143 1.19 5.07 -14.68
CA VAL A 143 1.61 4.98 -16.10
C VAL A 143 2.62 3.86 -16.39
N ASN A 144 3.24 3.31 -15.37
CA ASN A 144 4.22 2.23 -15.46
C ASN A 144 3.68 0.89 -14.93
N SER A 145 2.36 0.71 -14.95
CA SER A 145 1.68 -0.47 -14.42
C SER A 145 0.80 -1.15 -15.45
N SER A 146 0.71 -2.46 -15.36
CA SER A 146 -0.20 -3.29 -16.13
C SER A 146 -0.70 -4.46 -15.27
N PHE A 147 -1.99 -4.75 -15.32
CA PHE A 147 -2.62 -5.82 -14.59
C PHE A 147 -3.16 -6.87 -15.57
N ALA A 148 -2.72 -8.13 -15.41
CA ALA A 148 -3.17 -9.26 -16.23
C ALA A 148 -4.12 -10.21 -15.47
N ASN A 149 -4.15 -10.13 -14.13
CA ASN A 149 -4.98 -10.98 -13.28
C ASN A 149 -5.31 -10.31 -11.94
N PRO A 150 -6.38 -10.77 -11.22
CA PRO A 150 -6.80 -10.13 -9.97
C PRO A 150 -6.05 -10.62 -8.73
N ASN A 151 -5.22 -11.65 -8.81
CA ASN A 151 -4.59 -12.30 -7.66
C ASN A 151 -3.09 -12.02 -7.52
N GLY A 152 -2.42 -11.54 -8.58
CA GLY A 152 -0.99 -11.23 -8.59
C GLY A 152 -0.09 -12.44 -8.83
N LEU A 153 -0.58 -13.48 -9.48
CA LEU A 153 0.28 -14.54 -10.04
C LEU A 153 1.14 -13.97 -11.15
N ASP A 154 2.34 -14.54 -11.27
CA ASP A 154 3.35 -14.06 -12.22
C ASP A 154 2.85 -14.16 -13.67
N ASP A 155 2.99 -13.07 -14.42
CA ASP A 155 2.68 -12.95 -15.84
C ASP A 155 3.54 -11.84 -16.43
N GLU A 156 4.02 -11.97 -17.66
CA GLU A 156 4.87 -10.96 -18.30
C GLU A 156 4.16 -9.63 -18.51
N ALA A 157 2.83 -9.64 -18.65
CA ALA A 157 1.99 -8.46 -18.74
C ALA A 157 1.51 -7.94 -17.37
N HIS A 158 1.97 -8.54 -16.24
CA HIS A 158 1.56 -8.17 -14.89
C HIS A 158 2.71 -7.55 -14.11
N TYR A 159 2.78 -6.24 -14.08
CA TYR A 159 3.85 -5.50 -13.41
C TYR A 159 3.37 -4.15 -12.88
N SER A 160 4.17 -3.58 -12.00
CA SER A 160 4.03 -2.20 -11.52
C SER A 160 5.39 -1.67 -11.06
N THR A 161 5.40 -0.45 -10.53
CA THR A 161 6.57 0.18 -9.90
C THR A 161 6.29 0.47 -8.42
N ALA A 162 7.34 0.72 -7.64
CA ALA A 162 7.15 1.12 -6.24
C ALA A 162 6.40 2.46 -6.15
N HIS A 163 6.63 3.37 -7.10
CA HIS A 163 5.95 4.66 -7.18
C HIS A 163 4.45 4.48 -7.49
N ASP A 164 4.10 3.75 -8.55
CA ASP A 164 2.70 3.52 -8.92
C ASP A 164 1.94 2.80 -7.80
N MET A 165 2.58 1.84 -7.13
CA MET A 165 2.00 1.17 -5.97
C MET A 165 1.81 2.10 -4.76
N ALA A 166 2.65 3.13 -4.59
CA ALA A 166 2.46 4.16 -3.58
C ALA A 166 1.29 5.09 -3.92
N ILE A 167 1.09 5.43 -5.20
CA ILE A 167 -0.11 6.15 -5.69
C ILE A 167 -1.37 5.34 -5.36
N LEU A 168 -1.39 4.05 -5.72
CA LEU A 168 -2.51 3.15 -5.43
C LEU A 168 -2.81 3.06 -3.93
N ALA A 169 -1.77 2.92 -3.11
CA ALA A 169 -1.89 2.85 -1.66
C ALA A 169 -2.41 4.16 -1.06
N SER A 170 -1.95 5.32 -1.55
CA SER A 170 -2.42 6.63 -1.12
C SER A 170 -3.90 6.83 -1.44
N TYR A 171 -4.35 6.37 -2.61
CA TYR A 171 -5.77 6.35 -2.95
C TYR A 171 -6.57 5.41 -2.04
N ALA A 172 -6.08 4.19 -1.80
CA ALA A 172 -6.70 3.21 -0.92
C ALA A 172 -6.81 3.72 0.54
N ALA A 173 -5.83 4.49 1.02
CA ALA A 173 -5.81 5.07 2.36
C ALA A 173 -6.93 6.09 2.63
N ARG A 174 -7.63 6.55 1.59
CA ARG A 174 -8.80 7.43 1.68
C ARG A 174 -10.13 6.68 1.72
N ASN A 175 -10.13 5.39 1.42
CA ASN A 175 -11.34 4.56 1.45
C ASN A 175 -11.52 3.92 2.82
N ALA A 176 -12.51 4.39 3.60
CA ALA A 176 -12.76 3.93 4.96
C ALA A 176 -13.09 2.43 5.03
N THR A 177 -13.81 1.88 4.03
CA THR A 177 -14.13 0.45 3.96
C THR A 177 -12.88 -0.38 3.71
N PHE A 178 -12.03 0.05 2.76
CA PHE A 178 -10.75 -0.61 2.50
C PHE A 178 -9.89 -0.64 3.77
N LEU A 179 -9.75 0.50 4.46
CA LEU A 179 -8.97 0.59 5.69
C LEU A 179 -9.53 -0.32 6.79
N ARG A 180 -10.84 -0.33 6.99
CA ARG A 180 -11.50 -1.23 7.96
C ARG A 180 -11.15 -2.69 7.68
N LEU A 181 -11.23 -3.12 6.43
CA LEU A 181 -10.93 -4.49 6.02
C LEU A 181 -9.44 -4.83 6.22
N CYS A 182 -8.52 -4.04 5.65
CA CYS A 182 -7.09 -4.35 5.65
C CYS A 182 -6.41 -4.16 7.02
N SER A 183 -7.00 -3.35 7.94
CA SER A 183 -6.49 -3.16 9.31
C SER A 183 -6.96 -4.26 10.28
N THR A 184 -7.92 -5.07 9.88
CA THR A 184 -8.42 -6.16 10.71
C THR A 184 -7.33 -7.20 10.95
N LYS A 185 -6.98 -7.46 12.21
CA LYS A 185 -5.93 -8.42 12.59
C LYS A 185 -6.38 -9.87 12.45
N SER A 186 -7.64 -10.13 12.80
CA SER A 186 -8.31 -11.44 12.63
C SER A 186 -9.80 -11.25 12.69
N VAL A 187 -10.54 -12.07 11.96
CA VAL A 187 -12.01 -12.11 11.96
C VAL A 187 -12.48 -13.55 11.78
N THR A 188 -13.59 -13.90 12.42
CA THR A 188 -14.28 -15.18 12.20
C THR A 188 -15.65 -14.91 11.63
N ILE A 189 -15.93 -15.41 10.42
CA ILE A 189 -17.20 -15.27 9.72
C ILE A 189 -17.62 -16.68 9.25
N ASN A 190 -18.85 -17.07 9.54
CA ASN A 190 -19.40 -18.37 9.15
C ASN A 190 -18.49 -19.57 9.53
N GLY A 191 -17.87 -19.50 10.72
CA GLY A 191 -16.94 -20.54 11.20
C GLY A 191 -15.55 -20.54 10.57
N ARG A 192 -15.26 -19.64 9.61
CA ARG A 192 -13.93 -19.45 9.01
C ARG A 192 -13.19 -18.34 9.73
N THR A 193 -12.07 -18.69 10.38
CA THR A 193 -11.18 -17.72 11.00
C THR A 193 -10.11 -17.30 9.99
N MET A 194 -10.04 -15.99 9.72
CA MET A 194 -9.09 -15.37 8.81
C MET A 194 -8.15 -14.46 9.60
N SER A 195 -6.84 -14.70 9.52
CA SER A 195 -5.81 -13.92 10.20
C SER A 195 -4.98 -13.13 9.20
N ASN A 196 -4.71 -11.89 9.52
CA ASN A 196 -3.94 -10.99 8.66
C ASN A 196 -2.45 -11.34 8.69
N HIS A 197 -1.86 -11.55 7.53
CA HIS A 197 -0.45 -11.86 7.36
C HIS A 197 0.47 -10.65 7.61
N ASN A 198 -0.07 -9.43 7.63
CA ASN A 198 0.72 -8.22 7.84
C ASN A 198 1.11 -8.05 9.32
N ARG A 199 2.37 -8.36 9.63
CA ARG A 199 2.94 -8.25 10.97
C ARG A 199 3.02 -6.81 11.47
N LEU A 200 3.19 -5.83 10.57
CA LEU A 200 3.31 -4.41 10.92
C LEU A 200 2.10 -3.90 11.71
N LEU A 201 0.91 -4.50 11.54
CA LEU A 201 -0.29 -4.19 12.34
C LEU A 201 -0.10 -4.41 13.85
N ARG A 202 0.95 -5.13 14.26
CA ARG A 202 1.28 -5.42 15.67
C ARG A 202 2.63 -4.83 16.08
N GLU A 203 3.53 -4.56 15.12
CA GLU A 203 4.93 -4.24 15.37
C GLU A 203 5.26 -2.77 15.13
N VAL A 204 4.45 -2.06 14.31
CA VAL A 204 4.70 -0.65 13.95
C VAL A 204 3.55 0.22 14.47
N GLU A 205 3.91 1.22 15.27
CA GLU A 205 2.95 2.21 15.80
C GLU A 205 2.24 2.94 14.66
N GLY A 206 0.93 3.06 14.78
CA GLY A 206 0.08 3.74 13.78
C GLY A 206 -0.13 2.96 12.49
N CYS A 207 0.42 1.75 12.32
CA CYS A 207 0.20 0.95 11.11
C CYS A 207 -1.26 0.52 11.00
N ILE A 208 -1.87 0.78 9.82
CA ILE A 208 -3.28 0.50 9.51
C ILE A 208 -3.46 -0.45 8.30
N GLY A 209 -2.42 -1.08 7.86
CA GLY A 209 -2.47 -2.05 6.74
C GLY A 209 -1.17 -1.97 5.93
N MET A 210 -1.09 -2.47 4.71
CA MET A 210 -2.15 -2.89 3.78
C MET A 210 -1.99 -4.36 3.35
N LYS A 211 -1.03 -4.65 2.42
CA LYS A 211 -0.95 -5.96 1.77
C LYS A 211 0.47 -6.47 1.60
N THR A 212 0.67 -7.74 1.93
CA THR A 212 1.90 -8.53 1.68
C THR A 212 1.80 -9.27 0.35
N GLY A 213 2.93 -9.55 -0.29
CA GLY A 213 2.99 -10.39 -1.47
C GLY A 213 4.26 -11.22 -1.51
N PHE A 214 4.18 -12.37 -2.16
CA PHE A 214 5.32 -13.24 -2.44
C PHE A 214 5.02 -14.17 -3.59
N THR A 215 5.92 -14.24 -4.55
CA THR A 215 6.12 -15.36 -5.48
C THR A 215 7.62 -15.65 -5.56
N LYS A 216 8.00 -16.79 -6.15
CA LYS A 216 9.42 -17.10 -6.32
C LYS A 216 10.12 -16.09 -7.23
N ALA A 217 9.43 -15.58 -8.26
CA ALA A 217 9.99 -14.61 -9.21
C ALA A 217 9.98 -13.18 -8.64
N ALA A 218 8.89 -12.75 -8.00
CA ALA A 218 8.79 -11.42 -7.43
C ALA A 218 9.66 -11.21 -6.17
N GLY A 219 9.94 -12.29 -5.43
CA GLY A 219 10.44 -12.15 -4.07
C GLY A 219 9.35 -11.63 -3.12
N ARG A 220 9.74 -11.16 -1.93
CA ARG A 220 8.81 -10.53 -0.98
C ARG A 220 8.49 -9.11 -1.44
N THR A 221 7.22 -8.76 -1.38
CA THR A 221 6.70 -7.42 -1.68
C THR A 221 5.79 -6.97 -0.53
N LEU A 222 5.85 -5.72 -0.16
CA LEU A 222 5.02 -5.17 0.90
C LEU A 222 4.55 -3.76 0.54
N VAL A 223 3.26 -3.54 0.74
CA VAL A 223 2.64 -2.21 0.73
C VAL A 223 2.00 -1.99 2.08
N SER A 224 2.36 -0.91 2.75
CA SER A 224 1.78 -0.59 4.05
C SER A 224 1.43 0.89 4.17
N CYS A 225 0.65 1.21 5.19
CA CYS A 225 0.26 2.57 5.54
C CYS A 225 0.31 2.72 7.05
N ALA A 226 0.83 3.86 7.51
CA ALA A 226 0.82 4.23 8.93
C ALA A 226 0.36 5.67 9.11
N ARG A 227 -0.36 5.93 10.21
CA ARG A 227 -0.84 7.27 10.57
C ARG A 227 -0.37 7.64 11.98
N ARG A 228 0.30 8.80 12.10
CA ARG A 228 0.71 9.39 13.37
C ARG A 228 0.46 10.89 13.33
N ASP A 229 -0.08 11.46 14.39
CA ASP A 229 -0.30 12.91 14.54
C ASP A 229 -1.00 13.58 13.34
N GLY A 230 -2.01 12.90 12.79
CA GLY A 230 -2.80 13.37 11.65
C GLY A 230 -2.14 13.17 10.28
N ARG A 231 -0.87 12.79 10.22
CA ARG A 231 -0.13 12.52 8.99
C ARG A 231 -0.24 11.06 8.58
N CYS A 232 -0.47 10.81 7.29
CA CYS A 232 -0.56 9.46 6.72
C CYS A 232 0.60 9.21 5.76
N LEU A 233 1.42 8.20 6.06
CA LEU A 233 2.52 7.78 5.18
C LEU A 233 2.22 6.41 4.60
N VAL A 234 2.55 6.22 3.32
CA VAL A 234 2.54 4.92 2.66
C VAL A 234 3.96 4.51 2.31
N ALA A 235 4.27 3.24 2.54
CA ALA A 235 5.54 2.63 2.21
C ALA A 235 5.32 1.44 1.27
N VAL A 236 6.19 1.32 0.28
CA VAL A 236 6.21 0.22 -0.69
C VAL A 236 7.62 -0.32 -0.78
N THR A 237 7.79 -1.63 -0.67
CA THR A 237 9.04 -2.32 -1.00
C THR A 237 8.77 -3.48 -1.96
N LEU A 238 9.61 -3.61 -2.98
CA LEU A 238 9.55 -4.67 -3.98
C LEU A 238 10.86 -5.46 -3.99
N GLN A 239 10.75 -6.79 -4.03
CA GLN A 239 11.87 -7.73 -3.96
C GLN A 239 12.76 -7.42 -2.76
N ASP A 240 12.20 -7.55 -1.57
CA ASP A 240 12.77 -7.13 -0.30
C ASP A 240 12.98 -8.34 0.63
N GLY A 241 14.23 -8.60 1.00
CA GLY A 241 14.56 -9.70 1.91
C GLY A 241 14.23 -9.42 3.38
N ASN A 242 14.06 -8.14 3.75
CA ASN A 242 13.87 -7.68 5.13
C ASN A 242 12.69 -6.71 5.30
N ASP A 243 11.62 -6.93 4.54
CA ASP A 243 10.47 -6.05 4.36
C ASP A 243 9.90 -5.45 5.66
N TRP A 244 9.83 -6.22 6.76
CA TRP A 244 9.31 -5.74 8.04
C TRP A 244 10.19 -4.66 8.67
N ALA A 245 11.51 -4.89 8.71
CA ALA A 245 12.45 -3.93 9.28
C ALA A 245 12.62 -2.70 8.37
N ASP A 246 12.64 -2.90 7.05
CA ASP A 246 12.76 -1.81 6.09
C ASP A 246 11.54 -0.88 6.16
N HIS A 247 10.32 -1.41 6.27
CA HIS A 247 9.12 -0.59 6.48
C HIS A 247 9.14 0.15 7.82
N ALA A 248 9.59 -0.49 8.91
CA ALA A 248 9.74 0.19 10.20
C ALA A 248 10.73 1.35 10.11
N ALA A 249 11.89 1.14 9.47
CA ALA A 249 12.90 2.17 9.27
C ALA A 249 12.40 3.33 8.36
N LEU A 250 11.66 3.01 7.29
CA LEU A 250 11.02 4.01 6.42
C LEU A 250 10.05 4.89 7.23
N TYR A 251 9.21 4.31 8.08
CA TYR A 251 8.29 5.09 8.91
C TYR A 251 9.01 5.94 9.95
N ASP A 252 10.01 5.38 10.64
CA ASP A 252 10.80 6.13 11.61
C ASP A 252 11.51 7.31 10.95
N TYR A 253 12.06 7.11 9.75
CA TYR A 253 12.64 8.18 8.94
C TYR A 253 11.58 9.22 8.58
N GLY A 254 10.43 8.83 8.00
CA GLY A 254 9.41 9.74 7.51
C GLY A 254 8.77 10.57 8.62
N PHE A 255 8.40 9.95 9.74
CA PHE A 255 7.78 10.66 10.86
C PHE A 255 8.76 11.50 11.66
N THR A 256 10.07 11.16 11.67
CA THR A 256 11.09 11.94 12.40
C THR A 256 11.66 13.08 11.58
N GLN A 257 12.01 12.84 10.30
CA GLN A 257 12.71 13.83 9.48
C GLN A 257 11.74 14.83 8.83
N PHE A 258 10.52 14.40 8.55
CA PHE A 258 9.49 15.21 7.90
C PHE A 258 8.33 15.46 8.86
N ALA A 259 8.63 15.93 10.08
CA ALA A 259 7.60 16.43 10.98
C ALA A 259 6.75 17.47 10.24
N ALA A 260 5.43 17.38 10.38
CA ALA A 260 4.49 18.28 9.70
C ALA A 260 4.91 19.73 9.87
N LEU A 261 5.15 20.44 8.77
CA LEU A 261 5.33 21.89 8.81
C LEU A 261 3.97 22.49 9.22
N PRO A 262 3.91 23.31 10.27
CA PRO A 262 2.64 23.90 10.69
C PRO A 262 2.10 24.78 9.55
N GLY A 263 0.96 24.43 8.98
CA GLY A 263 0.17 25.33 8.14
C GLY A 263 0.12 25.04 6.64
N GLU A 264 0.78 24.02 6.10
CA GLU A 264 0.61 23.66 4.69
C GLU A 264 -0.28 22.41 4.53
N THR A 265 -1.58 22.66 4.30
CA THR A 265 -2.45 21.67 3.65
C THR A 265 -2.11 21.64 2.17
N ALA A 266 -1.16 20.82 1.77
CA ALA A 266 -0.89 20.56 0.37
C ALA A 266 -2.05 19.75 -0.22
N TRP A 267 -2.76 20.33 -1.18
CA TRP A 267 -3.88 19.70 -1.88
C TRP A 267 -3.35 18.91 -3.08
N PHE A 268 -3.39 17.60 -3.01
CA PHE A 268 -3.19 16.76 -4.18
C PHE A 268 -4.46 16.84 -5.05
N VAL A 269 -4.35 17.48 -6.21
CA VAL A 269 -5.41 17.48 -7.22
C VAL A 269 -5.19 16.29 -8.14
N LEU A 270 -6.01 15.24 -8.01
CA LEU A 270 -6.07 14.19 -9.01
C LEU A 270 -6.42 14.81 -10.38
N PRO A 271 -5.79 14.38 -11.48
CA PRO A 271 -6.24 14.77 -12.80
C PRO A 271 -7.71 14.36 -12.97
N GLY A 272 -8.61 15.34 -13.12
CA GLY A 272 -10.06 15.12 -13.26
C GLY A 272 -10.93 15.33 -12.03
N GLY A 273 -10.38 15.75 -10.88
CA GLY A 273 -11.12 15.92 -9.63
C GLY A 273 -11.87 17.26 -9.53
N VAL A 274 -13.19 17.18 -9.34
CA VAL A 274 -14.10 18.30 -9.06
C VAL A 274 -13.76 18.87 -7.67
N ARG A 275 -13.48 20.18 -7.59
CA ARG A 275 -13.49 20.95 -6.34
C ARG A 275 -14.86 20.80 -5.68
N LYS A 276 -14.91 20.33 -4.43
CA LYS A 276 -16.01 20.66 -3.53
C LYS A 276 -15.51 21.73 -2.56
N GLU A 277 -16.18 22.87 -2.62
CA GLU A 277 -16.09 23.96 -1.67
C GLU A 277 -16.57 23.51 -0.27
#